data_5711dc58e877df6b4e6989ae33a8080b
#
_entry.id   5711dc58e877df6b4e6989ae33a8080b
#
_cell.length_a   1.000
_cell.length_b   1.000
_cell.length_c   1.000
_cell.angle_alpha   90.00
_cell.angle_beta   90.00
_cell.angle_gamma   90.00
#
_symmetry.space_group_name_H-M   'P 1'
#
loop_
_entity.id
_entity.type
_entity.pdbx_description
1 polymer ?
#
loop_
_entity_poly.entity_id
_entity_poly.type
_entity_poly.pdbx_seq_one_letter_code
_entity_poly.pdbx_strand_id
1 'polypeptide(L)'
;DLGNFCNSACIFCTPDSSSRLATEFIKMNLIDELPTKAWCNDSKLVSSFIETVICTPKLKYIHFIGGETMITPAFKRILRGLETHGINDRVTIGFTTNLTVWDDEIIHLLSKFKEVNVGLSIETFDDVNDYVRYPSKINDVKVILDKWIELGKENKWLAQLRITPTWMTVDSIDTVFEYAYNNGIYVESCDFLHDPEFMRMNVLPDVLRNIAISNLEKWINKRGGTCGGAIINTRNPHKFKQALLIDAQSYVNYLKSIKHSPKLIPRLVKFLKKIEKNRENRILDYVPQYTDFLKSNGY
;
A
#
# COMPACT_ATOMS: atom_id res chain seq x y z
N ASP A 1 -13.61 -4.24 -6.84
CA ASP A 1 -12.99 -2.96 -7.11
C ASP A 1 -14.04 -1.85 -7.07
N LEU A 2 -13.78 -0.77 -6.31
CA LEU A 2 -14.67 0.39 -6.18
C LEU A 2 -14.30 1.53 -7.16
N GLY A 3 -13.44 1.27 -8.14
CA GLY A 3 -12.99 2.24 -9.12
C GLY A 3 -11.79 3.06 -8.66
N ASN A 4 -11.55 4.19 -9.34
CA ASN A 4 -10.31 4.96 -9.21
C ASN A 4 -10.44 6.27 -8.41
N PHE A 5 -11.55 6.50 -7.72
CA PHE A 5 -11.71 7.72 -6.91
C PHE A 5 -10.67 7.74 -5.77
N CYS A 6 -9.67 8.59 -5.89
CA CYS A 6 -8.53 8.67 -4.98
C CYS A 6 -8.04 10.12 -4.83
N ASN A 7 -7.69 10.48 -3.61
CA ASN A 7 -7.12 11.78 -3.27
C ASN A 7 -5.59 11.81 -3.30
N SER A 8 -4.93 10.67 -3.57
CA SER A 8 -3.50 10.55 -3.72
C SER A 8 -3.09 10.30 -5.16
N ALA A 9 -1.90 10.75 -5.55
CA ALA A 9 -1.28 10.53 -6.85
C ALA A 9 0.07 9.83 -6.64
N CYS A 10 0.02 8.61 -6.07
CA CYS A 10 1.22 7.83 -5.78
C CYS A 10 2.01 7.58 -7.06
N ILE A 11 3.35 7.81 -7.00
CA ILE A 11 4.20 7.80 -8.18
C ILE A 11 4.32 6.42 -8.87
N PHE A 12 4.02 5.36 -8.14
CA PHE A 12 4.01 3.98 -8.63
C PHE A 12 2.61 3.46 -8.97
N CYS A 13 1.58 4.29 -8.84
CA CYS A 13 0.20 3.93 -9.17
C CYS A 13 -0.09 4.09 -10.67
N THR A 14 -1.26 3.61 -11.10
CA THR A 14 -1.76 3.77 -12.46
C THR A 14 -2.95 4.73 -12.51
N PRO A 15 -3.21 5.40 -13.64
CA PRO A 15 -4.39 6.25 -13.83
C PRO A 15 -5.72 5.52 -13.59
N ASP A 16 -5.77 4.21 -13.87
CA ASP A 16 -6.96 3.39 -13.63
C ASP A 16 -7.27 3.20 -12.15
N SER A 17 -6.27 3.37 -11.28
CA SER A 17 -6.39 3.21 -9.83
C SER A 17 -6.37 4.52 -9.06
N SER A 18 -6.13 5.67 -9.72
CA SER A 18 -6.15 6.98 -9.08
C SER A 18 -6.65 8.08 -10.02
N SER A 19 -7.83 8.63 -9.71
CA SER A 19 -8.41 9.76 -10.44
C SER A 19 -7.55 11.02 -10.36
N ARG A 20 -6.85 11.24 -9.24
CA ARG A 20 -5.91 12.35 -9.09
C ARG A 20 -4.70 12.17 -9.99
N LEU A 21 -4.10 10.98 -10.01
CA LEU A 21 -2.98 10.67 -10.90
C LEU A 21 -3.40 10.75 -12.38
N ALA A 22 -4.60 10.24 -12.72
CA ALA A 22 -5.14 10.35 -14.06
C ALA A 22 -5.24 11.81 -14.53
N THR A 23 -5.73 12.72 -13.65
CA THR A 23 -5.78 14.15 -13.92
C THR A 23 -4.38 14.76 -14.14
N GLU A 24 -3.39 14.36 -13.36
CA GLU A 24 -2.00 14.78 -13.57
C GLU A 24 -1.45 14.26 -14.91
N PHE A 25 -1.73 12.99 -15.26
CA PHE A 25 -1.25 12.38 -16.50
C PHE A 25 -1.84 13.06 -17.76
N ILE A 26 -3.11 13.49 -17.70
CA ILE A 26 -3.70 14.32 -18.78
C ILE A 26 -2.95 15.65 -18.90
N LYS A 27 -2.73 16.37 -17.80
CA LYS A 27 -1.97 17.64 -17.80
C LYS A 27 -0.56 17.48 -18.35
N MET A 28 0.05 16.32 -18.16
CA MET A 28 1.37 15.98 -18.66
C MET A 28 1.36 15.39 -20.07
N ASN A 29 0.22 15.27 -20.74
CA ASN A 29 0.07 14.57 -22.02
C ASN A 29 0.68 13.16 -22.01
N LEU A 30 0.34 12.37 -20.98
CA LEU A 30 0.73 10.97 -20.84
C LEU A 30 -0.43 10.02 -21.16
N ILE A 31 -1.67 10.50 -21.02
CA ILE A 31 -2.90 9.86 -21.45
C ILE A 31 -3.82 10.93 -22.06
N ASP A 32 -4.70 10.53 -22.96
CA ASP A 32 -5.58 11.45 -23.70
C ASP A 32 -6.95 11.62 -23.03
N GLU A 33 -7.39 10.63 -22.26
CA GLU A 33 -8.71 10.64 -21.62
C GLU A 33 -8.67 10.06 -20.20
N LEU A 34 -9.66 10.44 -19.39
CA LEU A 34 -9.82 9.85 -18.06
C LEU A 34 -10.37 8.43 -18.16
N PRO A 35 -9.89 7.48 -17.33
CA PRO A 35 -10.48 6.16 -17.23
C PRO A 35 -11.98 6.21 -16.96
N THR A 36 -12.71 5.22 -17.47
CA THR A 36 -14.16 5.11 -17.36
C THR A 36 -14.66 5.12 -15.92
N LYS A 37 -15.87 5.63 -15.72
CA LYS A 37 -16.50 5.70 -14.39
C LYS A 37 -16.70 4.31 -13.80
N ALA A 38 -16.44 4.20 -12.49
CA ALA A 38 -16.67 2.98 -11.74
C ALA A 38 -18.18 2.68 -11.59
N TRP A 39 -18.54 1.41 -11.57
CA TRP A 39 -19.91 0.92 -11.33
C TRP A 39 -20.49 1.46 -10.00
N CYS A 40 -19.65 1.66 -9.00
CA CYS A 40 -20.05 2.14 -7.69
C CYS A 40 -20.61 3.57 -7.66
N ASN A 41 -20.50 4.30 -8.77
CA ASN A 41 -21.15 5.59 -8.95
C ASN A 41 -22.64 5.46 -9.34
N ASP A 42 -23.07 4.27 -9.78
CA ASP A 42 -24.46 3.95 -10.07
C ASP A 42 -25.16 3.38 -8.83
N SER A 43 -26.13 4.11 -8.34
CA SER A 43 -26.87 3.72 -7.14
C SER A 43 -27.65 2.40 -7.29
N LYS A 44 -28.11 2.06 -8.50
CA LYS A 44 -28.82 0.82 -8.78
C LYS A 44 -27.86 -0.37 -8.74
N LEU A 45 -26.66 -0.22 -9.32
CA LEU A 45 -25.64 -1.25 -9.28
C LEU A 45 -25.14 -1.50 -7.85
N VAL A 46 -24.98 -0.45 -7.04
CA VAL A 46 -24.63 -0.60 -5.62
C VAL A 46 -25.73 -1.36 -4.86
N SER A 47 -27.02 -1.07 -5.10
CA SER A 47 -28.12 -1.81 -4.48
C SER A 47 -28.13 -3.27 -4.93
N SER A 48 -27.95 -3.55 -6.23
CA SER A 48 -27.88 -4.91 -6.76
C SER A 48 -26.70 -5.70 -6.19
N PHE A 49 -25.55 -5.04 -5.96
CA PHE A 49 -24.42 -5.67 -5.27
C PHE A 49 -24.77 -6.08 -3.84
N ILE A 50 -25.43 -5.19 -3.07
CA ILE A 50 -25.87 -5.49 -1.69
C ILE A 50 -26.84 -6.68 -1.71
N GLU A 51 -27.85 -6.69 -2.60
CA GLU A 51 -28.79 -7.80 -2.77
C GLU A 51 -28.08 -9.11 -3.11
N THR A 52 -27.09 -9.06 -4.00
CA THR A 52 -26.28 -10.24 -4.35
C THR A 52 -25.56 -10.81 -3.13
N VAL A 53 -24.97 -9.96 -2.29
CA VAL A 53 -24.31 -10.39 -1.04
C VAL A 53 -25.33 -11.02 -0.07
N ILE A 54 -26.51 -10.42 0.07
CA ILE A 54 -27.59 -10.93 0.91
C ILE A 54 -28.02 -12.33 0.45
N CYS A 55 -28.22 -12.48 -0.85
CA CYS A 55 -28.67 -13.75 -1.47
C CYS A 55 -27.55 -14.80 -1.58
N THR A 56 -26.32 -14.51 -1.14
CA THR A 56 -25.18 -15.44 -1.18
C THR A 56 -24.78 -15.90 0.23
N PRO A 57 -25.49 -16.88 0.84
CA PRO A 57 -25.30 -17.24 2.25
C PRO A 57 -23.92 -17.87 2.56
N LYS A 58 -23.25 -18.41 1.56
CA LYS A 58 -21.91 -19.01 1.69
C LYS A 58 -20.77 -18.00 1.63
N LEU A 59 -21.04 -16.74 1.23
CA LEU A 59 -20.04 -15.69 1.19
C LEU A 59 -19.56 -15.34 2.62
N LYS A 60 -18.27 -15.38 2.86
CA LYS A 60 -17.65 -15.16 4.18
C LYS A 60 -16.70 -13.95 4.20
N TYR A 61 -16.25 -13.51 3.06
CA TYR A 61 -15.24 -12.44 2.96
C TYR A 61 -15.49 -11.56 1.75
N ILE A 62 -15.45 -10.26 1.94
CA ILE A 62 -15.49 -9.26 0.87
C ILE A 62 -14.28 -8.37 1.06
N HIS A 63 -13.43 -8.26 0.03
CA HIS A 63 -12.31 -7.33 0.04
C HIS A 63 -12.56 -6.19 -0.94
N PHE A 64 -12.55 -4.97 -0.43
CA PHE A 64 -12.72 -3.75 -1.21
C PHE A 64 -11.35 -3.18 -1.58
N ILE A 65 -11.14 -3.02 -2.88
CA ILE A 65 -9.98 -2.35 -3.48
C ILE A 65 -10.47 -1.25 -4.43
N GLY A 66 -9.55 -0.41 -4.87
CA GLY A 66 -9.85 0.69 -5.79
C GLY A 66 -8.93 1.86 -5.54
N GLY A 67 -9.39 3.08 -5.76
CA GLY A 67 -8.65 4.29 -5.44
C GLY A 67 -8.39 4.45 -3.94
N GLU A 68 -9.19 5.24 -3.25
CA GLU A 68 -9.18 5.28 -1.78
C GLU A 68 -10.55 4.89 -1.25
N THR A 69 -10.60 3.78 -0.54
CA THR A 69 -11.84 3.18 -0.06
C THR A 69 -12.57 4.10 0.93
N MET A 70 -11.84 4.77 1.84
CA MET A 70 -12.41 5.60 2.90
C MET A 70 -13.12 6.87 2.38
N ILE A 71 -12.82 7.33 1.18
CA ILE A 71 -13.50 8.49 0.56
C ILE A 71 -14.52 8.09 -0.50
N THR A 72 -14.65 6.81 -0.82
CA THR A 72 -15.60 6.33 -1.84
C THR A 72 -17.01 6.24 -1.26
N PRO A 73 -17.99 7.05 -1.73
CA PRO A 73 -19.32 7.10 -1.13
C PRO A 73 -20.06 5.74 -1.13
N ALA A 74 -19.80 4.92 -2.14
CA ALA A 74 -20.38 3.58 -2.24
C ALA A 74 -19.95 2.67 -1.09
N PHE A 75 -18.73 2.80 -0.56
CA PHE A 75 -18.27 1.98 0.55
C PHE A 75 -19.16 2.15 1.78
N LYS A 76 -19.39 3.39 2.18
CA LYS A 76 -20.28 3.73 3.30
C LYS A 76 -21.70 3.19 3.09
N ARG A 77 -22.23 3.35 1.88
CA ARG A 77 -23.55 2.85 1.50
C ARG A 77 -23.65 1.32 1.55
N ILE A 78 -22.62 0.63 1.09
CA ILE A 78 -22.54 -0.83 1.14
C ILE A 78 -22.51 -1.31 2.60
N LEU A 79 -21.64 -0.72 3.44
CA LEU A 79 -21.56 -1.09 4.85
C LEU A 79 -22.92 -0.96 5.57
N ARG A 80 -23.62 0.16 5.38
CA ARG A 80 -24.99 0.35 5.92
C ARG A 80 -25.97 -0.69 5.41
N GLY A 81 -25.95 -0.97 4.10
CA GLY A 81 -26.86 -1.97 3.52
C GLY A 81 -26.60 -3.37 4.06
N LEU A 82 -25.36 -3.76 4.24
CA LEU A 82 -25.00 -5.06 4.80
C LEU A 82 -25.37 -5.16 6.29
N GLU A 83 -25.14 -4.12 7.08
CA GLU A 83 -25.50 -4.04 8.49
C GLU A 83 -27.03 -4.12 8.68
N THR A 84 -27.81 -3.32 7.94
CA THR A 84 -29.27 -3.28 7.99
C THR A 84 -29.90 -4.66 7.73
N HIS A 85 -29.25 -5.50 6.93
CA HIS A 85 -29.74 -6.85 6.61
C HIS A 85 -29.09 -7.96 7.44
N GLY A 86 -28.38 -7.62 8.53
CA GLY A 86 -27.78 -8.60 9.45
C GLY A 86 -26.65 -9.41 8.83
N ILE A 87 -25.96 -8.87 7.81
CA ILE A 87 -24.86 -9.56 7.12
C ILE A 87 -23.53 -9.45 7.91
N ASN A 88 -23.44 -8.45 8.77
CA ASN A 88 -22.28 -8.10 9.58
C ASN A 88 -21.77 -9.22 10.50
N ASP A 89 -22.65 -10.16 10.91
CA ASP A 89 -22.26 -11.30 11.75
C ASP A 89 -21.59 -12.45 11.00
N ARG A 90 -21.76 -12.51 9.66
CA ARG A 90 -21.29 -13.64 8.85
C ARG A 90 -20.21 -13.30 7.83
N VAL A 91 -20.05 -12.02 7.50
CA VAL A 91 -19.12 -11.57 6.47
C VAL A 91 -18.01 -10.73 7.08
N THR A 92 -16.78 -11.10 6.83
CA THR A 92 -15.60 -10.30 7.12
C THR A 92 -15.43 -9.23 6.07
N ILE A 93 -15.20 -7.99 6.47
CA ILE A 93 -14.90 -6.88 5.59
C ILE A 93 -13.38 -6.67 5.52
N GLY A 94 -12.83 -6.79 4.31
CA GLY A 94 -11.46 -6.41 4.02
C GLY A 94 -11.41 -5.15 3.17
N PHE A 95 -10.42 -4.28 3.40
CA PHE A 95 -10.15 -3.13 2.53
C PHE A 95 -8.75 -2.58 2.74
N THR A 96 -8.33 -1.68 1.84
CA THR A 96 -7.06 -0.97 1.94
C THR A 96 -7.32 0.53 2.00
N THR A 97 -6.53 1.25 2.81
CA THR A 97 -6.59 2.72 2.90
C THR A 97 -5.19 3.33 2.76
N ASN A 98 -5.14 4.52 2.16
CA ASN A 98 -3.91 5.32 2.02
C ASN A 98 -3.59 6.16 3.26
N LEU A 99 -4.35 6.01 4.33
CA LEU A 99 -4.15 6.68 5.62
C LEU A 99 -4.21 8.22 5.58
N THR A 100 -4.97 8.79 4.63
CA THR A 100 -5.11 10.24 4.52
C THR A 100 -6.43 10.76 5.08
N VAL A 101 -7.38 9.87 5.38
CA VAL A 101 -8.72 10.22 5.86
C VAL A 101 -9.10 9.33 7.03
N TRP A 102 -9.71 9.95 8.03
CA TRP A 102 -10.41 9.28 9.11
C TRP A 102 -11.88 9.68 9.06
N ASP A 103 -12.79 8.72 8.95
CA ASP A 103 -14.25 8.96 8.87
C ASP A 103 -14.94 8.19 10.01
N ASP A 104 -15.40 8.94 11.02
CA ASP A 104 -16.01 8.36 12.23
C ASP A 104 -17.27 7.54 11.92
N GLU A 105 -18.01 7.89 10.87
CA GLU A 105 -19.18 7.13 10.46
C GLU A 105 -18.80 5.77 9.86
N ILE A 106 -17.77 5.73 9.01
CA ILE A 106 -17.23 4.45 8.49
C ILE A 106 -16.72 3.60 9.64
N ILE A 107 -15.99 4.19 10.58
CA ILE A 107 -15.50 3.47 11.77
C ILE A 107 -16.66 2.90 12.58
N HIS A 108 -17.70 3.70 12.82
CA HIS A 108 -18.89 3.23 13.52
C HIS A 108 -19.59 2.07 12.78
N LEU A 109 -19.72 2.14 11.46
CA LEU A 109 -20.29 1.05 10.66
C LEU A 109 -19.41 -0.20 10.72
N LEU A 110 -18.11 -0.06 10.57
CA LEU A 110 -17.16 -1.18 10.66
C LEU A 110 -17.21 -1.86 12.04
N SER A 111 -17.40 -1.11 13.13
CA SER A 111 -17.47 -1.66 14.49
C SER A 111 -18.69 -2.60 14.70
N LYS A 112 -19.67 -2.59 13.80
CA LYS A 112 -20.79 -3.53 13.81
C LYS A 112 -20.43 -4.89 13.21
N PHE A 113 -19.34 -4.98 12.44
CA PHE A 113 -18.93 -6.23 11.81
C PHE A 113 -18.08 -7.07 12.78
N LYS A 114 -18.33 -8.36 12.76
CA LYS A 114 -17.64 -9.33 13.61
C LYS A 114 -16.12 -9.35 13.33
N GLU A 115 -15.72 -9.14 12.10
CA GLU A 115 -14.34 -9.23 11.67
C GLU A 115 -14.05 -8.20 10.58
N VAL A 116 -12.96 -7.44 10.75
CA VAL A 116 -12.47 -6.45 9.78
C VAL A 116 -10.99 -6.69 9.56
N ASN A 117 -10.58 -6.63 8.28
CA ASN A 117 -9.19 -6.73 7.86
C ASN A 117 -8.82 -5.43 7.12
N VAL A 118 -7.89 -4.66 7.67
CA VAL A 118 -7.48 -3.39 7.06
C VAL A 118 -6.02 -3.41 6.64
N GLY A 119 -5.79 -3.12 5.36
CA GLY A 119 -4.47 -2.87 4.79
C GLY A 119 -4.11 -1.39 4.92
N LEU A 120 -3.05 -1.10 5.65
CA LEU A 120 -2.58 0.25 6.00
C LEU A 120 -1.41 0.59 5.09
N SER A 121 -1.67 1.39 4.06
CA SER A 121 -0.72 1.67 2.98
C SER A 121 0.33 2.69 3.40
N ILE A 122 1.57 2.27 3.51
CA ILE A 122 2.73 3.11 3.82
C ILE A 122 3.96 2.52 3.12
N GLU A 123 4.90 3.36 2.67
CA GLU A 123 6.11 2.88 2.01
C GLU A 123 7.35 3.03 2.89
N THR A 124 7.46 4.14 3.61
CA THR A 124 8.55 4.45 4.54
C THR A 124 8.02 5.29 5.70
N PHE A 125 8.84 5.42 6.76
CA PHE A 125 8.51 6.26 7.92
C PHE A 125 9.22 7.62 7.92
N ASP A 126 9.78 8.01 6.79
CA ASP A 126 10.43 9.29 6.51
C ASP A 126 9.71 10.07 5.39
N ASP A 127 10.28 11.20 5.00
CA ASP A 127 9.72 12.10 3.98
C ASP A 127 9.75 11.52 2.55
N VAL A 128 10.48 10.44 2.29
CA VAL A 128 10.37 9.69 1.03
C VAL A 128 8.93 9.25 0.79
N ASN A 129 8.19 8.91 1.84
CA ASN A 129 6.76 8.60 1.76
C ASN A 129 5.94 9.76 1.18
N ASP A 130 6.27 11.02 1.51
CA ASP A 130 5.59 12.21 0.99
C ASP A 130 5.76 12.35 -0.52
N TYR A 131 6.97 12.06 -1.02
CA TYR A 131 7.23 12.09 -2.45
C TYR A 131 6.52 10.97 -3.19
N VAL A 132 6.60 9.76 -2.65
CA VAL A 132 6.06 8.55 -3.27
C VAL A 132 4.53 8.54 -3.25
N ARG A 133 3.91 8.99 -2.15
CA ARG A 133 2.45 9.01 -1.92
C ARG A 133 1.86 10.41 -1.97
N TYR A 134 2.38 11.25 -2.87
CA TYR A 134 1.94 12.64 -3.05
C TYR A 134 0.39 12.79 -3.10
N PRO A 135 -0.19 13.79 -2.45
CA PRO A 135 0.41 14.87 -1.65
C PRO A 135 0.37 14.58 -0.13
N SER A 136 0.25 13.33 0.30
CA SER A 136 0.20 13.01 1.73
C SER A 136 1.47 13.45 2.45
N LYS A 137 1.34 13.66 3.77
CA LYS A 137 2.46 13.99 4.64
C LYS A 137 2.62 12.86 5.66
N ILE A 138 3.84 12.33 5.79
CA ILE A 138 4.11 11.19 6.66
C ILE A 138 3.69 11.42 8.12
N ASN A 139 3.81 12.65 8.61
CA ASN A 139 3.39 12.98 9.97
C ASN A 139 1.88 12.85 10.15
N ASP A 140 1.07 13.26 9.16
CA ASP A 140 -0.39 13.11 9.20
C ASP A 140 -0.79 11.64 9.03
N VAL A 141 -0.11 10.94 8.12
CA VAL A 141 -0.30 9.49 7.88
C VAL A 141 -0.05 8.69 9.16
N LYS A 142 1.01 8.99 9.92
CA LYS A 142 1.32 8.32 11.19
C LYS A 142 0.21 8.47 12.23
N VAL A 143 -0.40 9.64 12.34
CA VAL A 143 -1.52 9.88 13.27
C VAL A 143 -2.69 8.95 12.97
N ILE A 144 -3.03 8.79 11.69
CA ILE A 144 -4.13 7.91 11.26
C ILE A 144 -3.72 6.43 11.39
N LEU A 145 -2.47 6.11 11.08
CA LEU A 145 -1.91 4.77 11.24
C LEU A 145 -2.03 4.29 12.70
N ASP A 146 -1.61 5.13 13.65
CA ASP A 146 -1.65 4.79 15.07
C ASP A 146 -3.10 4.56 15.54
N LYS A 147 -4.05 5.38 15.11
CA LYS A 147 -5.48 5.17 15.38
C LYS A 147 -5.99 3.82 14.87
N TRP A 148 -5.60 3.42 13.65
CA TRP A 148 -5.99 2.12 13.09
C TRP A 148 -5.38 0.95 13.86
N ILE A 149 -4.14 1.08 14.32
CA ILE A 149 -3.46 0.05 15.12
C ILE A 149 -4.16 -0.12 16.47
N GLU A 150 -4.47 0.97 17.16
CA GLU A 150 -5.20 0.95 18.43
C GLU A 150 -6.59 0.32 18.24
N LEU A 151 -7.36 0.81 17.28
CA LEU A 151 -8.68 0.29 16.96
C LEU A 151 -8.64 -1.21 16.59
N GLY A 152 -7.63 -1.64 15.85
CA GLY A 152 -7.41 -3.04 15.51
C GLY A 152 -7.17 -3.89 16.75
N LYS A 153 -6.39 -3.41 17.72
CA LYS A 153 -6.13 -4.10 19.00
C LYS A 153 -7.40 -4.20 19.85
N GLU A 154 -8.14 -3.10 19.98
CA GLU A 154 -9.38 -3.04 20.77
C GLU A 154 -10.46 -3.99 20.25
N ASN A 155 -10.68 -4.00 18.95
CA ASN A 155 -11.72 -4.81 18.30
C ASN A 155 -11.24 -6.19 17.83
N LYS A 156 -9.95 -6.53 18.04
CA LYS A 156 -9.32 -7.76 17.53
C LYS A 156 -9.40 -7.89 16.01
N TRP A 157 -9.38 -6.77 15.30
CA TRP A 157 -9.31 -6.71 13.85
C TRP A 157 -7.90 -7.00 13.35
N LEU A 158 -7.81 -7.47 12.12
CA LEU A 158 -6.51 -7.61 11.46
C LEU A 158 -6.11 -6.28 10.83
N ALA A 159 -5.19 -5.56 11.48
CA ALA A 159 -4.51 -4.41 10.88
C ALA A 159 -3.11 -4.84 10.42
N GLN A 160 -2.77 -4.55 9.17
CA GLN A 160 -1.47 -4.91 8.59
C GLN A 160 -0.91 -3.80 7.72
N LEU A 161 0.41 -3.58 7.78
CA LEU A 161 1.06 -2.65 6.86
C LEU A 161 1.04 -3.23 5.45
N ARG A 162 0.74 -2.39 4.48
CA ARG A 162 0.78 -2.73 3.06
C ARG A 162 1.79 -1.85 2.37
N ILE A 163 2.86 -2.46 1.86
CA ILE A 163 3.95 -1.77 1.18
C ILE A 163 4.06 -2.23 -0.26
N THR A 164 4.44 -1.29 -1.14
CA THR A 164 4.78 -1.58 -2.53
C THR A 164 6.20 -1.09 -2.80
N PRO A 165 7.23 -1.88 -2.48
CA PRO A 165 8.61 -1.44 -2.56
C PRO A 165 9.01 -1.04 -3.97
N THR A 166 9.61 0.14 -4.06
CA THR A 166 10.17 0.72 -5.27
C THR A 166 11.67 0.90 -5.12
N TRP A 167 12.34 1.32 -6.18
CA TRP A 167 13.76 1.66 -6.10
C TRP A 167 14.06 2.79 -5.11
N MET A 168 13.10 3.66 -4.80
CA MET A 168 13.26 4.79 -3.86
C MET A 168 13.11 4.37 -2.40
N THR A 169 12.35 3.32 -2.13
CA THR A 169 11.92 2.95 -0.78
C THR A 169 12.58 1.66 -0.28
N VAL A 170 13.32 0.98 -1.15
CA VAL A 170 13.88 -0.35 -0.86
C VAL A 170 14.91 -0.35 0.27
N ASP A 171 15.68 0.71 0.43
CA ASP A 171 16.71 0.85 1.47
C ASP A 171 16.15 1.14 2.87
N SER A 172 14.86 1.50 2.96
CA SER A 172 14.15 1.77 4.22
C SER A 172 13.18 0.64 4.64
N ILE A 173 13.17 -0.49 3.94
CA ILE A 173 12.24 -1.62 4.23
C ILE A 173 12.46 -2.17 5.65
N ASP A 174 13.70 -2.23 6.13
CA ASP A 174 14.03 -2.69 7.48
C ASP A 174 13.36 -1.81 8.56
N THR A 175 13.19 -0.51 8.32
CA THR A 175 12.48 0.39 9.24
C THR A 175 10.99 0.09 9.32
N VAL A 176 10.39 -0.34 8.21
CA VAL A 176 8.98 -0.78 8.17
C VAL A 176 8.80 -2.07 8.96
N PHE A 177 9.70 -3.04 8.79
CA PHE A 177 9.70 -4.26 9.59
C PHE A 177 9.97 -4.00 11.07
N GLU A 178 10.83 -3.02 11.40
CA GLU A 178 11.08 -2.60 12.78
C GLU A 178 9.81 -2.04 13.43
N TYR A 179 9.12 -1.15 12.74
CA TYR A 179 7.87 -0.57 13.23
C TYR A 179 6.80 -1.67 13.44
N ALA A 180 6.63 -2.54 12.46
CA ALA A 180 5.69 -3.65 12.54
C ALA A 180 5.98 -4.58 13.72
N TYR A 181 7.26 -4.92 13.93
CA TYR A 181 7.72 -5.77 15.03
C TYR A 181 7.43 -5.15 16.40
N ASN A 182 7.65 -3.85 16.55
CA ASN A 182 7.45 -3.13 17.80
C ASN A 182 5.96 -2.92 18.13
N ASN A 183 5.11 -2.79 17.11
CA ASN A 183 3.68 -2.55 17.28
C ASN A 183 2.82 -3.81 17.25
N GLY A 184 3.40 -4.97 16.98
CA GLY A 184 2.66 -6.23 16.92
C GLY A 184 1.71 -6.33 15.74
N ILE A 185 2.08 -5.79 14.57
CA ILE A 185 1.29 -5.82 13.34
C ILE A 185 2.05 -6.50 12.21
N TYR A 186 1.33 -7.03 11.20
CA TYR A 186 1.93 -7.70 10.05
C TYR A 186 2.40 -6.70 8.99
N VAL A 187 3.35 -7.13 8.17
CA VAL A 187 3.64 -6.52 6.88
C VAL A 187 3.11 -7.46 5.81
N GLU A 188 2.20 -7.00 4.98
CA GLU A 188 1.75 -7.75 3.82
C GLU A 188 2.85 -7.71 2.76
N SER A 189 3.53 -8.84 2.57
CA SER A 189 4.82 -8.91 1.92
C SER A 189 4.78 -9.23 0.43
N CYS A 190 3.60 -9.28 -0.20
CA CYS A 190 3.48 -9.96 -1.49
C CYS A 190 3.34 -9.05 -2.71
N ASP A 191 3.24 -7.74 -2.53
CA ASP A 191 2.98 -6.84 -3.66
C ASP A 191 4.27 -6.23 -4.23
N PHE A 192 5.05 -7.06 -4.95
CA PHE A 192 6.12 -6.52 -5.78
C PHE A 192 5.52 -5.77 -6.97
N LEU A 193 5.99 -4.54 -7.16
CA LEU A 193 5.50 -3.67 -8.24
C LEU A 193 5.68 -4.34 -9.62
N HIS A 194 4.58 -4.49 -10.36
CA HIS A 194 4.59 -4.99 -11.73
C HIS A 194 4.61 -3.87 -12.77
N ASP A 195 3.84 -2.82 -12.54
CA ASP A 195 3.74 -1.65 -13.41
C ASP A 195 3.58 -0.39 -12.55
N PRO A 196 4.28 0.70 -12.88
CA PRO A 196 5.20 0.88 -14.00
C PRO A 196 6.58 0.21 -13.76
N GLU A 197 7.06 -0.52 -14.77
CA GLU A 197 8.32 -1.31 -14.67
C GLU A 197 9.54 -0.49 -14.25
N PHE A 198 9.64 0.77 -14.69
CA PHE A 198 10.77 1.65 -14.39
C PHE A 198 10.76 2.15 -12.92
N MET A 199 9.75 1.83 -12.15
CA MET A 199 9.71 2.11 -10.70
C MET A 199 10.14 0.90 -9.86
N ARG A 200 10.37 -0.26 -10.48
CA ARG A 200 10.80 -1.48 -9.78
C ARG A 200 12.21 -1.33 -9.19
N MET A 201 12.49 -2.11 -8.16
CA MET A 201 13.78 -2.17 -7.49
C MET A 201 14.94 -2.61 -8.39
N ASN A 202 14.66 -3.28 -9.50
CA ASN A 202 15.68 -3.76 -10.46
C ASN A 202 16.30 -2.65 -11.34
N VAL A 203 15.82 -1.42 -11.27
CA VAL A 203 16.50 -0.28 -11.90
C VAL A 203 17.77 0.13 -11.16
N LEU A 204 17.87 -0.19 -9.86
CA LEU A 204 19.08 0.05 -9.09
C LEU A 204 20.17 -0.94 -9.45
N PRO A 205 21.42 -0.50 -9.61
CA PRO A 205 22.56 -1.39 -9.71
C PRO A 205 22.74 -2.20 -8.44
N ASP A 206 23.41 -3.35 -8.56
CA ASP A 206 23.58 -4.32 -7.46
C ASP A 206 24.22 -3.69 -6.23
N VAL A 207 25.18 -2.78 -6.41
CA VAL A 207 25.85 -2.10 -5.30
C VAL A 207 24.88 -1.32 -4.41
N LEU A 208 23.89 -0.67 -4.98
CA LEU A 208 22.87 0.08 -4.23
C LEU A 208 21.83 -0.86 -3.61
N ARG A 209 21.40 -1.90 -4.33
CA ARG A 209 20.49 -2.91 -3.76
C ARG A 209 21.11 -3.68 -2.60
N ASN A 210 22.42 -3.92 -2.62
CA ASN A 210 23.12 -4.61 -1.54
C ASN A 210 23.07 -3.85 -0.21
N ILE A 211 22.84 -2.54 -0.23
CA ILE A 211 22.60 -1.75 0.99
C ILE A 211 21.32 -2.22 1.66
N ALA A 212 20.22 -2.29 0.93
CA ALA A 212 18.93 -2.77 1.43
C ALA A 212 19.01 -4.23 1.92
N ILE A 213 19.68 -5.10 1.16
CA ILE A 213 19.92 -6.50 1.57
C ILE A 213 20.67 -6.53 2.91
N SER A 214 21.77 -5.78 3.02
CA SER A 214 22.57 -5.74 4.25
C SER A 214 21.78 -5.23 5.46
N ASN A 215 20.95 -4.20 5.26
CA ASN A 215 20.11 -3.64 6.34
C ASN A 215 19.08 -4.67 6.83
N LEU A 216 18.38 -5.33 5.91
CA LEU A 216 17.42 -6.37 6.26
C LEU A 216 18.08 -7.59 6.92
N GLU A 217 19.23 -8.04 6.42
CA GLU A 217 19.97 -9.16 7.04
C GLU A 217 20.43 -8.80 8.45
N LYS A 218 20.94 -7.59 8.68
CA LYS A 218 21.26 -7.10 10.03
C LYS A 218 20.04 -7.08 10.94
N TRP A 219 18.90 -6.61 10.41
CA TRP A 219 17.64 -6.56 11.15
C TRP A 219 17.18 -7.97 11.57
N ILE A 220 17.23 -8.95 10.66
CA ILE A 220 16.88 -10.35 10.90
C ILE A 220 17.83 -10.96 11.94
N ASN A 221 19.14 -10.80 11.77
CA ASN A 221 20.16 -11.41 12.64
C ASN A 221 20.09 -10.87 14.08
N LYS A 222 19.81 -9.59 14.26
CA LYS A 222 19.61 -8.97 15.59
C LYS A 222 18.47 -9.64 16.36
N ARG A 223 17.54 -10.33 15.68
CA ARG A 223 16.35 -10.99 16.25
C ARG A 223 16.42 -12.51 16.28
N GLY A 224 17.62 -13.07 16.14
CA GLY A 224 17.86 -14.51 16.25
C GLY A 224 17.71 -15.29 14.95
N GLY A 225 17.58 -14.58 13.81
CA GLY A 225 17.46 -15.22 12.49
C GLY A 225 16.13 -15.91 12.25
N THR A 226 15.99 -16.55 11.10
CA THR A 226 14.80 -17.34 10.75
C THR A 226 14.98 -18.78 11.20
N CYS A 227 14.08 -19.29 12.04
CA CYS A 227 13.96 -20.73 12.29
C CYS A 227 13.17 -21.34 11.12
N GLY A 228 13.80 -22.29 10.40
CA GLY A 228 13.31 -22.85 9.13
C GLY A 228 11.80 -23.10 9.00
N GLY A 229 11.30 -22.63 7.94
CA GLY A 229 10.13 -22.82 7.13
C GLY A 229 8.93 -23.62 7.64
N ALA A 230 8.01 -22.98 8.35
CA ALA A 230 6.63 -23.46 8.42
C ALA A 230 5.70 -22.30 8.08
N ILE A 231 4.72 -22.54 7.22
CA ILE A 231 3.60 -21.61 6.98
C ILE A 231 2.89 -21.43 8.32
N ILE A 232 2.88 -20.20 8.84
CA ILE A 232 2.40 -19.90 10.18
C ILE A 232 1.02 -19.29 10.07
N ASN A 233 0.05 -19.90 10.77
CA ASN A 233 -1.27 -19.29 10.97
C ASN A 233 -1.10 -18.05 11.88
N THR A 234 -1.32 -16.88 11.32
CA THR A 234 -0.88 -15.57 11.78
C THR A 234 -1.60 -15.01 13.01
N ARG A 235 -2.66 -15.65 13.51
CA ARG A 235 -3.43 -15.15 14.67
C ARG A 235 -2.80 -15.39 16.04
N ASN A 236 -1.59 -16.00 16.11
CA ASN A 236 -0.91 -16.28 17.37
C ASN A 236 0.23 -15.26 17.60
N PRO A 237 0.23 -14.47 18.69
CA PRO A 237 1.25 -13.45 18.96
C PRO A 237 2.69 -13.98 19.04
N HIS A 238 2.89 -15.22 19.46
CA HIS A 238 4.22 -15.84 19.46
C HIS A 238 4.69 -16.23 18.05
N LYS A 239 3.76 -16.48 17.13
CA LYS A 239 4.06 -16.78 15.72
C LYS A 239 4.22 -15.52 14.87
N PHE A 240 3.69 -14.39 15.32
CA PHE A 240 3.74 -13.10 14.65
C PHE A 240 5.17 -12.64 14.36
N LYS A 241 6.03 -12.60 15.39
CA LYS A 241 7.44 -12.18 15.23
C LYS A 241 8.21 -13.09 14.28
N GLN A 242 7.91 -14.39 14.31
CA GLN A 242 8.49 -15.35 13.38
C GLN A 242 8.02 -15.12 11.94
N ALA A 243 6.74 -14.81 11.73
CA ALA A 243 6.21 -14.48 10.42
C ALA A 243 6.92 -13.26 9.81
N LEU A 244 7.10 -12.18 10.57
CA LEU A 244 7.84 -11.00 10.10
C LEU A 244 9.28 -11.32 9.69
N LEU A 245 9.98 -12.21 10.43
CA LEU A 245 11.33 -12.63 10.06
C LEU A 245 11.35 -13.42 8.75
N ILE A 246 10.36 -14.29 8.54
CA ILE A 246 10.21 -15.06 7.30
C ILE A 246 9.92 -14.12 6.13
N ASP A 247 9.04 -13.14 6.32
CA ASP A 247 8.70 -12.16 5.30
C ASP A 247 9.92 -11.28 4.95
N ALA A 248 10.63 -10.78 5.95
CA ALA A 248 11.88 -10.03 5.73
C ALA A 248 12.93 -10.88 4.97
N GLN A 249 13.06 -12.16 5.31
CA GLN A 249 13.96 -13.08 4.57
C GLN A 249 13.49 -13.27 3.12
N SER A 250 12.19 -13.31 2.89
CA SER A 250 11.63 -13.41 1.53
C SER A 250 11.98 -12.18 0.69
N TYR A 251 11.96 -10.98 1.28
CA TYR A 251 12.46 -9.77 0.63
C TYR A 251 13.96 -9.85 0.31
N VAL A 252 14.79 -10.29 1.25
CA VAL A 252 16.23 -10.51 0.99
C VAL A 252 16.44 -11.46 -0.18
N ASN A 253 15.73 -12.59 -0.21
CA ASN A 253 15.83 -13.58 -1.27
C ASN A 253 15.40 -13.00 -2.62
N TYR A 254 14.30 -12.23 -2.64
CA TYR A 254 13.83 -11.55 -3.84
C TYR A 254 14.89 -10.54 -4.34
N LEU A 255 15.40 -9.66 -3.48
CA LEU A 255 16.40 -8.64 -3.85
C LEU A 255 17.67 -9.28 -4.42
N LYS A 256 18.10 -10.45 -3.89
CA LYS A 256 19.23 -11.22 -4.42
C LYS A 256 18.92 -11.86 -5.78
N SER A 257 17.67 -12.20 -6.06
CA SER A 257 17.26 -12.90 -7.29
C SER A 257 17.07 -11.99 -8.49
N ILE A 258 16.72 -10.73 -8.28
CA ILE A 258 16.42 -9.79 -9.38
C ILE A 258 17.70 -9.29 -10.03
N LYS A 259 17.66 -9.19 -11.37
CA LYS A 259 18.80 -8.69 -12.17
C LYS A 259 18.64 -7.20 -12.45
N HIS A 260 19.75 -6.47 -12.39
CA HIS A 260 19.79 -5.06 -12.79
C HIS A 260 19.27 -4.88 -14.23
N SER A 261 18.42 -3.88 -14.43
CA SER A 261 17.75 -3.60 -15.71
C SER A 261 18.00 -2.17 -16.19
N PRO A 262 19.22 -1.86 -16.67
CA PRO A 262 19.61 -0.49 -17.05
C PRO A 262 18.76 0.09 -18.19
N LYS A 263 18.17 -0.76 -19.03
CA LYS A 263 17.27 -0.34 -20.13
C LYS A 263 16.03 0.44 -19.66
N LEU A 264 15.65 0.31 -18.38
CA LEU A 264 14.51 1.02 -17.80
C LEU A 264 14.87 2.44 -17.32
N ILE A 265 16.14 2.72 -17.06
CA ILE A 265 16.61 3.99 -16.48
C ILE A 265 16.25 5.21 -17.33
N PRO A 266 16.40 5.22 -18.65
CA PRO A 266 15.99 6.37 -19.46
C PRO A 266 14.50 6.71 -19.33
N ARG A 267 13.64 5.68 -19.20
CA ARG A 267 12.19 5.87 -18.97
C ARG A 267 11.94 6.45 -17.58
N LEU A 268 12.64 5.96 -16.57
CA LEU A 268 12.60 6.48 -15.21
C LEU A 268 12.96 7.97 -15.18
N VAL A 269 14.12 8.33 -15.70
CA VAL A 269 14.60 9.73 -15.69
C VAL A 269 13.64 10.67 -16.44
N LYS A 270 13.15 10.24 -17.60
CA LYS A 270 12.15 11.00 -18.37
C LYS A 270 10.86 11.21 -17.57
N PHE A 271 10.38 10.19 -16.87
CA PHE A 271 9.18 10.24 -16.03
C PHE A 271 9.38 11.17 -14.83
N LEU A 272 10.49 11.04 -14.09
CA LEU A 272 10.82 11.89 -12.95
C LEU A 272 10.84 13.37 -13.35
N LYS A 273 11.60 13.73 -14.40
CA LYS A 273 11.64 15.10 -14.91
C LYS A 273 10.26 15.66 -15.27
N LYS A 274 9.38 14.82 -15.78
CA LYS A 274 8.04 15.22 -16.20
C LYS A 274 7.12 15.44 -15.00
N ILE A 275 7.14 14.53 -14.01
CA ILE A 275 6.28 14.61 -12.83
C ILE A 275 6.71 15.75 -11.89
N GLU A 276 8.00 15.96 -11.71
CA GLU A 276 8.54 17.04 -10.87
C GLU A 276 8.25 18.43 -11.41
N LYS A 277 8.26 18.57 -12.73
CA LYS A 277 7.84 19.82 -13.37
C LYS A 277 6.39 20.19 -13.03
N ASN A 278 5.55 19.19 -12.70
CA ASN A 278 4.15 19.37 -12.37
C ASN A 278 3.90 19.50 -10.85
N ARG A 279 4.78 18.96 -10.00
CA ARG A 279 4.57 18.84 -8.53
C ARG A 279 5.40 19.78 -7.68
N GLU A 280 6.34 20.52 -8.25
CA GLU A 280 7.25 21.45 -7.56
C GLU A 280 8.13 20.79 -6.46
N ASN A 281 8.27 19.46 -6.47
CA ASN A 281 9.15 18.71 -5.58
C ASN A 281 10.19 17.92 -6.38
N ARG A 282 11.38 17.75 -5.82
CA ARG A 282 12.50 17.10 -6.50
C ARG A 282 12.90 15.83 -5.77
N ILE A 283 13.06 14.74 -6.50
CA ILE A 283 13.46 13.46 -5.94
C ILE A 283 14.76 13.52 -5.15
N LEU A 284 15.73 14.34 -5.59
CA LEU A 284 17.02 14.46 -4.92
C LEU A 284 16.95 15.06 -3.52
N ASP A 285 15.88 15.78 -3.19
CA ASP A 285 15.64 16.31 -1.84
C ASP A 285 15.21 15.18 -0.87
N TYR A 286 14.67 14.07 -1.41
CA TYR A 286 14.12 12.95 -0.63
C TYR A 286 15.06 11.74 -0.60
N VAL A 287 15.80 11.48 -1.67
CA VAL A 287 16.71 10.33 -1.78
C VAL A 287 18.12 10.76 -2.18
N PRO A 288 18.81 11.58 -1.35
CA PRO A 288 20.13 12.11 -1.66
C PRO A 288 21.18 11.02 -1.91
N GLN A 289 21.01 9.83 -1.31
CA GLN A 289 21.88 8.66 -1.51
C GLN A 289 21.90 8.15 -2.96
N TYR A 290 20.90 8.48 -3.78
CA TYR A 290 20.83 8.10 -5.19
C TYR A 290 21.23 9.22 -6.16
N THR A 291 21.78 10.33 -5.63
CA THR A 291 22.15 11.51 -6.45
C THR A 291 23.11 11.16 -7.57
N ASP A 292 24.21 10.45 -7.27
CA ASP A 292 25.21 10.08 -8.28
C ASP A 292 24.63 9.12 -9.31
N PHE A 293 23.81 8.16 -8.88
CA PHE A 293 23.10 7.25 -9.76
C PHE A 293 22.19 7.99 -10.74
N LEU A 294 21.37 8.92 -10.26
CA LEU A 294 20.45 9.66 -11.10
C LEU A 294 21.18 10.62 -12.04
N LYS A 295 22.15 11.40 -11.54
CA LYS A 295 22.93 12.37 -12.36
C LYS A 295 23.75 11.69 -13.44
N SER A 296 24.42 10.57 -13.15
CA SER A 296 25.18 9.80 -14.14
C SER A 296 24.30 9.19 -15.23
N ASN A 297 23.00 9.07 -15.01
CA ASN A 297 22.02 8.58 -15.98
C ASN A 297 21.18 9.69 -16.62
N GLY A 298 21.62 10.96 -16.50
CA GLY A 298 21.03 12.09 -17.22
C GLY A 298 19.84 12.74 -16.53
N TYR A 299 19.67 12.51 -15.19
CA TYR A 299 18.69 13.26 -14.40
C TYR A 299 19.07 14.72 -14.18
#